data_5011edf65c91e4ac3e81fc777fdad453
#
_entry.id   5011edf65c91e4ac3e81fc777fdad453
#
_cell.length_a   1.000
_cell.length_b   1.000
_cell.length_c   1.000
_cell.angle_alpha   90.00
_cell.angle_beta   90.00
_cell.angle_gamma   90.00
#
_symmetry.space_group_name_H-M   'P 1'
#
loop_
_entity.id
_entity.type
_entity.pdbx_description
1 polymer ?
#
loop_
_entity_poly.entity_id
_entity_poly.type
_entity_poly.pdbx_seq_one_letter_code
_entity_poly.pdbx_strand_id
1 'polypeptide(L)'
;MARFLVLLDVDSTLIENEVIELLAAEAGSLAEVESITFRAMNGELDFEESLRARVATLKGLPVSVFETVARHVTVTAGVDELIATVRAASGRIAVVSGGFHEVLDPFAERLGLDYWRANRLEVQLEQRRQRAR
;
A
#
# COMPACT_ATOMS: atom_id res chain seq x y z
N MET A 1 9.53 -11.31 -26.02
CA MET A 1 8.09 -11.47 -25.71
C MET A 1 7.92 -12.18 -24.39
N ALA A 2 7.09 -11.65 -23.51
CA ALA A 2 6.78 -12.32 -22.24
C ALA A 2 5.96 -13.59 -22.49
N ARG A 3 6.35 -14.70 -21.83
CA ARG A 3 5.66 -15.99 -21.95
C ARG A 3 4.53 -16.15 -20.94
N PHE A 4 4.63 -15.45 -19.83
CA PHE A 4 3.65 -15.53 -18.74
C PHE A 4 3.75 -14.30 -17.86
N LEU A 5 2.70 -14.09 -17.08
CA LEU A 5 2.62 -13.02 -16.09
C LEU A 5 2.38 -13.63 -14.71
N VAL A 6 3.21 -13.27 -13.75
CA VAL A 6 2.95 -13.57 -12.34
C VAL A 6 2.29 -12.35 -11.72
N LEU A 7 1.12 -12.53 -11.15
CA LEU A 7 0.36 -11.48 -10.49
C LEU A 7 0.28 -11.77 -9.00
N LEU A 8 0.74 -10.84 -8.18
CA LEU A 8 0.77 -10.97 -6.72
C LEU A 8 -0.07 -9.89 -6.06
N ASP A 9 -0.60 -10.22 -4.88
CA ASP A 9 -1.06 -9.24 -3.91
C ASP A 9 0.15 -8.56 -3.24
N VAL A 10 -0.06 -7.43 -2.61
CA VAL A 10 1.00 -6.67 -1.93
C VAL A 10 1.00 -6.93 -0.44
N ASP A 11 -0.05 -6.47 0.27
CA ASP A 11 -0.13 -6.58 1.73
C ASP A 11 -0.09 -8.04 2.18
N SER A 12 0.77 -8.34 3.13
CA SER A 12 0.98 -9.69 3.68
C SER A 12 1.36 -10.75 2.63
N THR A 13 1.81 -10.34 1.46
CA THR A 13 2.26 -11.22 0.37
C THR A 13 3.61 -10.75 -0.17
N LEU A 14 3.64 -9.70 -0.98
CA LEU A 14 4.90 -9.09 -1.46
C LEU A 14 5.68 -8.48 -0.30
N ILE A 15 4.96 -7.89 0.64
CA ILE A 15 5.49 -7.32 1.88
C ILE A 15 4.86 -8.03 3.08
N GLU A 16 5.55 -7.97 4.21
CA GLU A 16 5.08 -8.58 5.46
C GLU A 16 4.02 -7.74 6.17
N ASN A 17 3.85 -6.49 5.76
CA ASN A 17 3.03 -5.48 6.42
C ASN A 17 1.66 -5.32 5.76
N GLU A 18 0.76 -4.71 6.51
CA GLU A 18 -0.48 -4.11 6.01
C GLU A 18 -0.26 -2.59 5.96
N VAL A 19 -0.22 -2.00 4.77
CA VAL A 19 0.13 -0.58 4.59
C VAL A 19 -0.80 0.36 5.37
N ILE A 20 -2.11 0.07 5.37
CA ILE A 20 -3.06 0.92 6.12
C ILE A 20 -2.77 0.93 7.62
N GLU A 21 -2.27 -0.17 8.17
CA GLU A 21 -1.91 -0.24 9.59
C GLU A 21 -0.66 0.58 9.88
N LEU A 22 0.33 0.58 8.97
CA LEU A 22 1.51 1.42 9.11
C LEU A 22 1.14 2.91 9.09
N LEU A 23 0.26 3.30 8.19
CA LEU A 23 -0.27 4.66 8.13
C LEU A 23 -1.06 5.02 9.40
N ALA A 24 -1.89 4.10 9.87
CA ALA A 24 -2.68 4.29 11.08
C ALA A 24 -1.81 4.43 12.33
N ALA A 25 -0.70 3.69 12.40
CA ALA A 25 0.26 3.83 13.49
C ALA A 25 0.86 5.25 13.53
N GLU A 26 1.18 5.82 12.37
CA GLU A 26 1.66 7.20 12.26
C GLU A 26 0.58 8.23 12.65
N ALA A 27 -0.69 7.92 12.39
CA ALA A 27 -1.81 8.78 12.73
C ALA A 27 -2.29 8.62 14.19
N GLY A 28 -1.80 7.61 14.90
CA GLY A 28 -2.30 7.27 16.24
C GLY A 28 -3.69 6.62 16.21
N SER A 29 -4.11 6.06 15.07
CA SER A 29 -5.45 5.48 14.87
C SER A 29 -5.43 3.96 14.65
N LEU A 30 -4.33 3.27 15.00
CA LEU A 30 -4.20 1.84 14.73
C LEU A 30 -5.31 1.01 15.36
N ALA A 31 -5.65 1.25 16.63
CA ALA A 31 -6.70 0.52 17.32
C ALA A 31 -8.07 0.72 16.65
N GLU A 32 -8.35 1.94 16.19
CA GLU A 32 -9.58 2.26 15.47
C GLU A 32 -9.63 1.55 14.11
N VAL A 33 -8.54 1.55 13.36
CA VAL A 33 -8.43 0.84 12.09
C VAL A 33 -8.59 -0.66 12.27
N GLU A 34 -7.97 -1.25 13.27
CA GLU A 34 -8.13 -2.67 13.59
C GLU A 34 -9.59 -3.03 13.90
N SER A 35 -10.28 -2.18 14.65
CA SER A 35 -11.70 -2.36 14.95
C SER A 35 -12.57 -2.33 13.69
N ILE A 36 -12.32 -1.39 12.78
CA ILE A 36 -13.03 -1.29 11.51
C ILE A 36 -12.77 -2.55 10.66
N THR A 37 -11.54 -3.00 10.57
CA THR A 37 -11.16 -4.21 9.84
C THR A 37 -11.89 -5.44 10.40
N PHE A 38 -11.94 -5.57 11.72
CA PHE A 38 -12.65 -6.67 12.38
C PHE A 38 -14.14 -6.67 12.04
N ARG A 39 -14.79 -5.50 12.05
CA ARG A 39 -16.20 -5.38 11.68
C ARG A 39 -16.44 -5.76 10.22
N ALA A 40 -15.53 -5.36 9.32
CA ALA A 40 -15.61 -5.74 7.91
C ALA A 40 -15.46 -7.26 7.73
N MET A 41 -14.55 -7.89 8.45
CA MET A 41 -14.35 -9.34 8.39
C MET A 41 -15.55 -10.11 8.93
N ASN A 42 -16.34 -9.51 9.82
CA ASN A 42 -17.58 -10.09 10.35
C ASN A 42 -18.80 -9.78 9.47
N GLY A 43 -18.61 -9.16 8.31
CA GLY A 43 -19.70 -8.84 7.38
C GLY A 43 -20.54 -7.62 7.75
N GLU A 44 -20.14 -6.84 8.75
CA GLU A 44 -20.87 -5.64 9.17
C GLU A 44 -20.67 -4.45 8.22
N LEU A 45 -19.55 -4.44 7.50
CA LEU A 45 -19.20 -3.40 6.52
C LEU A 45 -18.77 -4.07 5.21
N ASP A 46 -19.13 -3.49 4.07
CA ASP A 46 -18.55 -3.93 2.80
C ASP A 46 -17.13 -3.38 2.64
N PHE A 47 -16.45 -3.82 1.58
CA PHE A 47 -15.05 -3.43 1.34
C PHE A 47 -14.91 -1.91 1.20
N GLU A 48 -15.77 -1.27 0.41
CA GLU A 48 -15.68 0.17 0.16
C GLU A 48 -15.97 0.98 1.43
N GLU A 49 -17.00 0.64 2.18
CA GLU A 49 -17.32 1.28 3.46
C GLU A 49 -16.16 1.16 4.44
N SER A 50 -15.61 -0.03 4.57
CA SER A 50 -14.48 -0.32 5.44
C SER A 50 -13.24 0.49 5.03
N LEU A 51 -12.91 0.50 3.74
CA LEU A 51 -11.76 1.25 3.23
C LEU A 51 -11.91 2.75 3.50
N ARG A 52 -13.08 3.32 3.20
CA ARG A 52 -13.36 4.74 3.43
C ARG A 52 -13.28 5.10 4.91
N ALA A 53 -13.82 4.26 5.77
CA ALA A 53 -13.79 4.48 7.23
C ALA A 53 -12.34 4.46 7.76
N ARG A 54 -11.53 3.51 7.30
CA ARG A 54 -10.12 3.42 7.70
C ARG A 54 -9.31 4.61 7.20
N VAL A 55 -9.50 4.99 5.94
CA VAL A 55 -8.80 6.14 5.35
C VAL A 55 -9.19 7.44 6.05
N ALA A 56 -10.46 7.60 6.45
CA ALA A 56 -10.91 8.79 7.17
C ALA A 56 -10.13 9.02 8.48
N THR A 57 -9.62 7.97 9.12
CA THR A 57 -8.80 8.10 10.33
C THR A 57 -7.44 8.72 10.07
N LEU A 58 -7.00 8.76 8.81
CA LEU A 58 -5.70 9.28 8.39
C LEU A 58 -5.72 10.78 8.08
N LYS A 59 -6.90 11.40 8.10
CA LYS A 59 -7.06 12.80 7.77
C LYS A 59 -6.15 13.69 8.61
N GLY A 60 -5.44 14.59 7.95
CA GLY A 60 -4.53 15.52 8.61
C GLY A 60 -3.08 15.06 8.66
N LEU A 61 -2.76 13.83 8.25
CA LEU A 61 -1.38 13.39 8.13
C LEU A 61 -0.63 14.20 7.06
N PRO A 62 0.62 14.58 7.32
CA PRO A 62 1.44 15.24 6.30
C PRO A 62 1.81 14.28 5.17
N VAL A 63 1.98 14.80 3.96
CA VAL A 63 2.37 14.00 2.77
C VAL A 63 3.68 13.25 2.99
N SER A 64 4.59 13.79 3.83
CA SER A 64 5.84 13.12 4.19
C SER A 64 5.65 11.75 4.86
N VAL A 65 4.46 11.45 5.39
CA VAL A 65 4.16 10.16 6.00
C VAL A 65 4.32 9.00 5.00
N PHE A 66 4.05 9.23 3.73
CA PHE A 66 4.15 8.19 2.70
C PHE A 66 5.58 7.66 2.58
N GLU A 67 6.56 8.57 2.57
CA GLU A 67 7.96 8.21 2.53
C GLU A 67 8.40 7.50 3.82
N THR A 68 7.95 8.00 4.96
CA THR A 68 8.23 7.38 6.26
C THR A 68 7.71 5.93 6.30
N VAL A 69 6.47 5.71 5.87
CA VAL A 69 5.85 4.39 5.85
C VAL A 69 6.54 3.47 4.85
N ALA A 70 6.87 3.99 3.66
CA ALA A 70 7.58 3.20 2.65
C ALA A 70 8.92 2.66 3.14
N ARG A 71 9.60 3.40 4.02
CA ARG A 71 10.85 2.95 4.66
C ARG A 71 10.65 1.85 5.70
N HIS A 72 9.47 1.74 6.28
CA HIS A 72 9.13 0.72 7.27
C HIS A 72 8.55 -0.57 6.67
N VAL A 73 8.34 -0.59 5.37
CA VAL A 73 7.86 -1.78 4.67
C VAL A 73 8.97 -2.83 4.65
N THR A 74 8.63 -4.05 5.05
CA THR A 74 9.51 -5.20 4.99
C THR A 74 9.11 -6.09 3.82
N VAL A 75 9.96 -6.19 2.82
CA VAL A 75 9.74 -7.08 1.67
C VAL A 75 9.85 -8.53 2.14
N THR A 76 8.89 -9.35 1.74
CA THR A 76 8.85 -10.76 2.10
C THR A 76 10.11 -11.48 1.62
N ALA A 77 10.68 -12.33 2.47
CA ALA A 77 11.88 -13.10 2.12
C ALA A 77 11.62 -13.95 0.87
N GLY A 78 12.59 -13.95 -0.05
CA GLY A 78 12.49 -14.70 -1.31
C GLY A 78 11.87 -13.92 -2.47
N VAL A 79 11.36 -12.71 -2.26
CA VAL A 79 10.76 -11.89 -3.32
C VAL A 79 11.79 -11.55 -4.41
N ASP A 80 12.99 -11.13 -4.03
CA ASP A 80 14.04 -10.82 -5.03
C ASP A 80 14.40 -12.04 -5.87
N GLU A 81 14.49 -13.20 -5.26
CA GLU A 81 14.75 -14.46 -5.95
C GLU A 81 13.59 -14.84 -6.88
N LEU A 82 12.36 -14.64 -6.44
CA LEU A 82 11.17 -14.88 -7.26
C LEU A 82 11.19 -13.99 -8.51
N ILE A 83 11.45 -12.71 -8.33
CA ILE A 83 11.52 -11.75 -9.45
C ILE A 83 12.61 -12.16 -10.43
N ALA A 84 13.80 -12.49 -9.94
CA ALA A 84 14.90 -12.94 -10.77
C ALA A 84 14.55 -14.22 -11.55
N THR A 85 13.90 -15.18 -10.89
CA THR A 85 13.48 -16.45 -11.50
C THR A 85 12.45 -16.22 -12.59
N VAL A 86 11.46 -15.37 -12.35
CA VAL A 86 10.43 -15.02 -13.32
C VAL A 86 11.06 -14.37 -14.56
N ARG A 87 11.96 -13.43 -14.37
CA ARG A 87 12.65 -12.75 -15.47
C ARG A 87 13.53 -13.71 -16.28
N ALA A 88 14.28 -14.60 -15.61
CA ALA A 88 15.12 -15.59 -16.27
C ALA A 88 14.30 -16.54 -17.14
N ALA A 89 13.05 -16.79 -16.79
CA ALA A 89 12.13 -17.62 -17.56
C ALA A 89 11.33 -16.84 -18.61
N SER A 90 11.69 -15.58 -18.88
CA SER A 90 11.03 -14.68 -19.83
C SER A 90 9.60 -14.31 -19.42
N GLY A 91 9.31 -14.36 -18.13
CA GLY A 91 8.05 -13.89 -17.56
C GLY A 91 8.10 -12.43 -17.16
N ARG A 92 6.92 -11.88 -16.82
CA ARG A 92 6.76 -10.56 -16.22
C ARG A 92 6.09 -10.69 -14.88
N ILE A 93 6.33 -9.70 -14.01
CA ILE A 93 5.78 -9.70 -12.66
C ILE A 93 5.02 -8.39 -12.40
N ALA A 94 3.81 -8.54 -11.88
CA ALA A 94 2.92 -7.45 -11.58
C ALA A 94 2.29 -7.63 -10.21
N VAL A 95 1.81 -6.55 -9.63
CA VAL A 95 1.06 -6.58 -8.37
C VAL A 95 -0.23 -5.77 -8.49
N VAL A 96 -1.24 -6.21 -7.77
CA VAL A 96 -2.50 -5.49 -7.57
C VAL A 96 -2.74 -5.41 -6.07
N SER A 97 -3.09 -4.23 -5.59
CA SER A 97 -3.23 -3.98 -4.16
C SER A 97 -4.50 -3.20 -3.84
N GLY A 98 -5.14 -3.57 -2.73
CA GLY A 98 -6.13 -2.73 -2.08
C GLY A 98 -5.54 -1.55 -1.31
N GLY A 99 -4.20 -1.45 -1.24
CA GLY A 99 -3.48 -0.34 -0.62
C GLY A 99 -3.41 0.90 -1.52
N PHE A 100 -2.27 1.62 -1.47
CA PHE A 100 -2.18 2.95 -2.05
C PHE A 100 -0.91 3.15 -2.87
N HIS A 101 -1.06 3.74 -4.05
CA HIS A 101 0.06 4.09 -4.94
C HIS A 101 1.11 4.97 -4.24
N GLU A 102 0.68 5.89 -3.39
CA GLU A 102 1.56 6.82 -2.68
C GLU A 102 2.65 6.11 -1.86
N VAL A 103 2.36 4.91 -1.36
CA VAL A 103 3.32 4.07 -0.65
C VAL A 103 3.92 3.00 -1.55
N LEU A 104 3.12 2.42 -2.45
CA LEU A 104 3.54 1.32 -3.32
C LEU A 104 4.57 1.74 -4.37
N ASP A 105 4.38 2.89 -5.03
CA ASP A 105 5.21 3.30 -6.17
C ASP A 105 6.70 3.27 -5.86
N PRO A 106 7.19 3.83 -4.73
CA PRO A 106 8.63 3.84 -4.46
C PRO A 106 9.25 2.44 -4.37
N PHE A 107 8.61 1.49 -3.70
CA PHE A 107 9.20 0.15 -3.59
C PHE A 107 8.91 -0.73 -4.80
N ALA A 108 7.83 -0.50 -5.55
CA ALA A 108 7.58 -1.19 -6.81
C ALA A 108 8.67 -0.86 -7.85
N GLU A 109 9.06 0.41 -7.94
CA GLU A 109 10.17 0.85 -8.80
C GLU A 109 11.49 0.24 -8.35
N ARG A 110 11.79 0.27 -7.05
CA ARG A 110 13.02 -0.28 -6.48
C ARG A 110 13.14 -1.79 -6.71
N LEU A 111 12.04 -2.54 -6.61
CA LEU A 111 12.00 -3.97 -6.87
C LEU A 111 12.04 -4.29 -8.38
N GLY A 112 11.79 -3.31 -9.23
CA GLY A 112 11.77 -3.50 -10.66
C GLY A 112 10.56 -4.28 -11.15
N LEU A 113 9.40 -4.09 -10.55
CA LEU A 113 8.15 -4.71 -11.01
C LEU A 113 7.80 -4.18 -12.41
N ASP A 114 7.17 -5.01 -13.23
CA ASP A 114 6.78 -4.60 -14.59
C ASP A 114 5.51 -3.76 -14.58
N TYR A 115 4.53 -4.12 -13.75
CA TYR A 115 3.26 -3.41 -13.63
C TYR A 115 2.79 -3.42 -12.18
N TRP A 116 2.12 -2.35 -11.76
CA TRP A 116 1.45 -2.31 -10.46
C TRP A 116 0.24 -1.38 -10.46
N ARG A 117 -0.75 -1.75 -9.67
CA ARG A 117 -1.98 -1.00 -9.52
C ARG A 117 -2.47 -1.05 -8.08
N ALA A 118 -2.86 0.11 -7.56
CA ALA A 118 -3.45 0.26 -6.23
C ALA A 118 -4.48 1.39 -6.24
N ASN A 119 -5.05 1.70 -5.09
CA ASN A 119 -5.88 2.88 -4.93
C ASN A 119 -4.98 4.13 -4.81
N ARG A 120 -5.58 5.31 -4.92
CA ARG A 120 -4.93 6.58 -4.64
C ARG A 120 -5.63 7.27 -3.49
N LEU A 121 -4.84 7.93 -2.65
CA LEU A 121 -5.36 8.77 -1.59
C LEU A 121 -5.58 10.18 -2.11
N GLU A 122 -6.64 10.83 -1.64
CA GLU A 122 -6.84 12.25 -1.90
C GLU A 122 -5.88 13.06 -1.03
N VAL A 123 -5.09 13.92 -1.66
CA VAL A 123 -4.14 14.79 -0.97
C VAL A 123 -4.61 16.23 -1.11
N GLN A 124 -4.86 16.88 0.02
CA GLN A 124 -5.26 18.28 0.06
C GLN A 124 -4.04 19.19 0.13
N LEU A 125 -4.02 20.22 -0.72
CA LEU A 125 -2.90 21.17 -0.82
C LEU A 125 -3.02 22.35 0.15
N GLU A 126 -3.81 22.24 1.20
CA GLU A 126 -4.07 23.32 2.17
C GLU A 126 -2.81 23.88 2.84
N GLN A 127 -1.77 23.06 2.99
CA GLN A 127 -0.51 23.52 3.56
C GLN A 127 0.21 24.58 2.72
N ARG A 128 -0.07 24.68 1.41
CA ARG A 128 0.47 25.75 0.57
C ARG A 128 -0.23 27.09 0.83
N ARG A 129 -1.50 27.08 1.22
CA ARG A 129 -2.25 28.29 1.53
C ARG A 129 -1.82 28.92 2.86
N GLN A 130 -1.46 28.12 3.84
CA GLN A 130 -0.97 28.63 5.13
C GLN A 130 0.43 29.23 5.06
N ARG A 131 1.26 28.78 4.12
CA ARG A 131 2.59 29.37 3.90
C ARG A 131 2.58 30.64 3.05
N ALA A 132 1.50 30.88 2.31
CA ALA A 132 1.31 32.08 1.51
C ALA A 132 0.66 33.24 2.28
N ARG A 133 0.35 33.05 3.52
CA ARG A 133 -0.15 34.06 4.46
C ARG A 133 0.94 34.45 5.42
#